data_5d7f929a5e14d37f339ffb23e4de8023
#
_entry.id   5d7f929a5e14d37f339ffb23e4de8023
#
_cell.length_a   1.000
_cell.length_b   1.000
_cell.length_c   1.000
_cell.angle_alpha   90.00
_cell.angle_beta   90.00
_cell.angle_gamma   90.00
#
_symmetry.space_group_name_H-M   'P 1'
#
loop_
_entity.id
_entity.type
_entity.pdbx_description
1 polymer ?
#
loop_
_entity_poly.entity_id
_entity_poly.type
_entity_poly.pdbx_seq_one_letter_code
_entity_poly.pdbx_strand_id
1 'polypeptide(L)'
;MITTRLHKLAIAILFTIPLTAHAGVFDIHVGGICSTNFGDTLGHWAGETSINAPIDQRDSMATATAQMAATLDTYCTGGNLCYVYVYSNGGAVMSRTLALNARAWNIGYVAAAASNEGGSELGGTGFIGEVFGGCALAGHIGTSDHRNGWNHNDTHGIITGMIAGNGWLAPFVQSAVLPGHDDGAVSEASAGGYTTTSGRSSICEAAPKYANHQAWFSCEYGSLNHLDMKLKMICNDGGLTTGCP
;
A
#
# COMPACT_ATOMS: atom_id res chain seq x y z
N MET A 1 -11.97 83.24 -14.68
CA MET A 1 -12.36 82.37 -13.57
C MET A 1 -12.45 80.95 -14.14
N ILE A 2 -11.42 80.13 -13.92
CA ILE A 2 -11.32 78.77 -14.40
C ILE A 2 -11.41 77.91 -13.15
N THR A 3 -12.53 77.14 -13.00
CA THR A 3 -12.75 76.18 -11.93
C THR A 3 -12.29 74.80 -12.36
N THR A 4 -11.16 74.38 -11.84
CA THR A 4 -10.57 73.02 -12.01
C THR A 4 -11.30 72.09 -11.04
N ARG A 5 -12.04 71.13 -11.61
CA ARG A 5 -12.64 70.01 -10.83
C ARG A 5 -11.58 68.92 -10.68
N LEU A 6 -11.09 68.69 -9.46
CA LEU A 6 -10.29 67.54 -9.07
C LEU A 6 -11.21 66.29 -8.96
N HIS A 7 -11.03 65.33 -9.85
CA HIS A 7 -11.61 64.02 -9.71
C HIS A 7 -10.75 63.18 -8.77
N LYS A 8 -11.32 62.83 -7.62
CA LYS A 8 -10.70 61.90 -6.68
C LYS A 8 -10.89 60.47 -7.23
N LEU A 9 -9.80 59.89 -7.73
CA LEU A 9 -9.75 58.49 -8.11
C LEU A 9 -9.60 57.65 -6.85
N ALA A 10 -10.65 56.95 -6.41
CA ALA A 10 -10.57 56.00 -5.32
C ALA A 10 -10.06 54.67 -5.89
N ILE A 11 -8.81 54.31 -5.59
CA ILE A 11 -8.23 53.01 -5.90
C ILE A 11 -8.71 52.04 -4.82
N ALA A 12 -9.66 51.18 -5.17
CA ALA A 12 -10.04 50.06 -4.34
C ALA A 12 -8.96 48.97 -4.45
N ILE A 13 -8.11 48.84 -3.45
CA ILE A 13 -7.15 47.76 -3.32
C ILE A 13 -7.94 46.52 -2.84
N LEU A 14 -8.27 45.64 -3.76
CA LEU A 14 -8.77 44.31 -3.41
C LEU A 14 -7.62 43.52 -2.79
N PHE A 15 -7.64 43.40 -1.47
CA PHE A 15 -6.82 42.38 -0.79
C PHE A 15 -7.41 41.03 -1.10
N THR A 16 -6.83 40.31 -2.06
CA THR A 16 -7.04 38.87 -2.20
C THR A 16 -6.32 38.20 -1.03
N ILE A 17 -7.04 37.91 0.03
CA ILE A 17 -6.55 37.02 1.08
C ILE A 17 -6.35 35.66 0.41
N PRO A 18 -5.13 35.11 0.35
CA PRO A 18 -4.98 33.74 -0.11
C PRO A 18 -5.77 32.86 0.84
N LEU A 19 -6.82 32.18 0.36
CA LEU A 19 -7.38 31.06 1.09
C LEU A 19 -6.23 30.06 1.23
N THR A 20 -5.65 29.98 2.41
CA THR A 20 -4.77 28.88 2.76
C THR A 20 -5.66 27.63 2.75
N ALA A 21 -5.57 26.85 1.67
CA ALA A 21 -6.14 25.53 1.67
C ALA A 21 -5.56 24.80 2.89
N HIS A 22 -6.40 24.42 3.83
CA HIS A 22 -5.96 23.58 4.94
C HIS A 22 -5.45 22.29 4.35
N ALA A 23 -4.19 21.98 4.60
CA ALA A 23 -3.61 20.69 4.25
C ALA A 23 -4.39 19.58 4.97
N GLY A 24 -4.96 18.66 4.20
CA GLY A 24 -5.64 17.49 4.74
C GLY A 24 -4.63 16.39 5.08
N VAL A 25 -4.99 15.53 6.02
CA VAL A 25 -4.29 14.28 6.28
C VAL A 25 -5.21 13.14 5.84
N PHE A 26 -4.71 12.27 5.01
CA PHE A 26 -5.48 11.20 4.38
C PHE A 26 -4.86 9.83 4.63
N ASP A 27 -5.70 8.89 5.04
CA ASP A 27 -5.37 7.47 5.17
C ASP A 27 -5.88 6.73 3.95
N ILE A 28 -4.98 6.33 3.07
CA ILE A 28 -5.31 5.68 1.80
C ILE A 28 -5.24 4.17 1.99
N HIS A 29 -6.37 3.49 1.95
CA HIS A 29 -6.46 2.04 2.11
C HIS A 29 -6.59 1.34 0.76
N VAL A 30 -5.69 0.37 0.49
CA VAL A 30 -5.60 -0.37 -0.77
C VAL A 30 -5.77 -1.86 -0.53
N GLY A 31 -6.75 -2.46 -1.18
CA GLY A 31 -7.06 -3.88 -1.08
C GLY A 31 -6.03 -4.79 -1.76
N GLY A 32 -6.30 -6.09 -1.70
CA GLY A 32 -5.45 -7.14 -2.30
C GLY A 32 -5.92 -7.57 -3.69
N ILE A 33 -5.35 -8.70 -4.11
CA ILE A 33 -5.67 -9.32 -5.41
C ILE A 33 -7.16 -9.57 -5.60
N CYS A 34 -7.65 -9.45 -6.81
CA CYS A 34 -9.05 -9.62 -7.22
C CYS A 34 -10.05 -8.69 -6.54
N SER A 35 -9.61 -7.70 -5.77
CA SER A 35 -10.48 -6.69 -5.18
C SER A 35 -10.59 -5.44 -6.07
N THR A 36 -11.61 -4.61 -5.80
CA THR A 36 -11.79 -3.29 -6.41
C THR A 36 -11.56 -2.15 -5.44
N ASN A 37 -11.37 -2.49 -4.17
CA ASN A 37 -11.14 -1.56 -3.07
C ASN A 37 -10.66 -2.34 -1.83
N PHE A 38 -10.49 -1.67 -0.71
CA PHE A 38 -10.09 -2.33 0.55
C PHE A 38 -11.20 -3.20 1.16
N GLY A 39 -12.45 -2.76 1.08
CA GLY A 39 -13.65 -3.55 1.40
C GLY A 39 -14.10 -3.52 2.86
N ASP A 40 -13.23 -3.36 3.83
CA ASP A 40 -13.57 -3.40 5.27
C ASP A 40 -13.76 -2.00 5.86
N THR A 41 -14.14 -1.97 7.14
CA THR A 41 -14.16 -0.73 7.93
C THR A 41 -12.74 -0.18 8.04
N LEU A 42 -12.58 1.08 7.68
CA LEU A 42 -11.29 1.75 7.66
C LEU A 42 -11.06 2.43 9.02
N GLY A 43 -9.89 2.18 9.59
CA GLY A 43 -9.40 2.92 10.74
C GLY A 43 -8.80 4.26 10.31
N HIS A 44 -8.75 5.20 11.25
CA HIS A 44 -8.06 6.48 11.10
C HIS A 44 -7.84 7.13 12.46
N TRP A 45 -6.84 7.99 12.54
CA TRP A 45 -6.62 8.82 13.73
C TRP A 45 -7.53 10.06 13.71
N ALA A 46 -7.73 10.66 14.87
CA ALA A 46 -8.55 11.86 14.97
C ALA A 46 -7.95 13.00 14.10
N GLY A 47 -8.77 13.53 13.22
CA GLY A 47 -8.37 14.59 12.29
C GLY A 47 -7.89 14.12 10.91
N GLU A 48 -7.80 12.82 10.69
CA GLU A 48 -7.49 12.20 9.39
C GLU A 48 -8.77 11.81 8.65
N THR A 49 -8.65 11.63 7.35
CA THR A 49 -9.75 11.20 6.49
C THR A 49 -9.40 9.89 5.81
N SER A 50 -10.12 8.83 6.14
CA SER A 50 -9.96 7.53 5.50
C SER A 50 -10.52 7.50 4.09
N ILE A 51 -9.72 7.03 3.16
CA ILE A 51 -10.06 6.84 1.75
C ILE A 51 -9.97 5.36 1.41
N ASN A 52 -11.09 4.76 1.06
CA ASN A 52 -11.12 3.43 0.46
C ASN A 52 -10.76 3.57 -1.02
N ALA A 53 -9.49 3.38 -1.36
CA ALA A 53 -8.99 3.62 -2.70
C ALA A 53 -9.63 2.66 -3.72
N PRO A 54 -10.21 3.19 -4.81
CA PRO A 54 -10.90 2.38 -5.82
C PRO A 54 -9.88 1.76 -6.80
N ILE A 55 -9.03 0.88 -6.29
CA ILE A 55 -7.98 0.22 -7.07
C ILE A 55 -8.49 -1.14 -7.53
N ASP A 56 -8.78 -1.26 -8.82
CA ASP A 56 -9.22 -2.52 -9.41
C ASP A 56 -8.03 -3.44 -9.70
N GLN A 57 -7.91 -4.49 -8.92
CA GLN A 57 -6.86 -5.49 -9.03
C GLN A 57 -7.36 -6.80 -9.66
N ARG A 58 -8.39 -6.72 -10.51
CA ARG A 58 -8.95 -7.89 -11.20
C ARG A 58 -8.38 -8.09 -12.61
N ASP A 59 -7.95 -7.02 -13.25
CA ASP A 59 -7.53 -7.02 -14.66
C ASP A 59 -6.00 -7.15 -14.81
N SER A 60 -5.26 -6.09 -14.50
CA SER A 60 -3.82 -6.06 -14.68
C SER A 60 -3.09 -5.19 -13.66
N MET A 61 -1.81 -5.48 -13.43
CA MET A 61 -0.93 -4.62 -12.63
C MET A 61 -0.80 -3.21 -13.23
N ALA A 62 -0.89 -3.07 -14.55
CA ALA A 62 -0.81 -1.78 -15.20
C ALA A 62 -2.03 -0.91 -14.87
N THR A 63 -3.24 -1.50 -14.95
CA THR A 63 -4.49 -0.84 -14.56
C THR A 63 -4.45 -0.42 -13.09
N ALA A 64 -4.13 -1.34 -12.19
CA ALA A 64 -4.06 -1.06 -10.75
C ALA A 64 -3.02 0.04 -10.43
N THR A 65 -1.84 -0.01 -11.04
CA THR A 65 -0.78 1.00 -10.88
C THR A 65 -1.24 2.40 -11.36
N ALA A 66 -1.93 2.47 -12.49
CA ALA A 66 -2.44 3.74 -13.01
C ALA A 66 -3.52 4.35 -12.09
N GLN A 67 -4.42 3.53 -11.56
CA GLN A 67 -5.44 3.96 -10.60
C GLN A 67 -4.82 4.39 -9.27
N MET A 68 -3.79 3.69 -8.79
CA MET A 68 -3.05 4.09 -7.59
C MET A 68 -2.38 5.45 -7.78
N ALA A 69 -1.70 5.67 -8.91
CA ALA A 69 -1.09 6.96 -9.22
C ALA A 69 -2.14 8.09 -9.24
N ALA A 70 -3.30 7.86 -9.86
CA ALA A 70 -4.39 8.85 -9.90
C ALA A 70 -4.96 9.14 -8.49
N THR A 71 -5.05 8.13 -7.63
CA THR A 71 -5.45 8.29 -6.23
C THR A 71 -4.46 9.16 -5.47
N LEU A 72 -3.16 8.88 -5.60
CA LEU A 72 -2.11 9.67 -4.97
C LEU A 72 -2.06 11.11 -5.52
N ASP A 73 -2.28 11.30 -6.82
CA ASP A 73 -2.39 12.64 -7.41
C ASP A 73 -3.55 13.45 -6.82
N THR A 74 -4.66 12.76 -6.50
CA THR A 74 -5.85 13.40 -5.96
C THR A 74 -5.67 13.83 -4.51
N TYR A 75 -5.11 12.96 -3.68
CA TYR A 75 -5.09 13.15 -2.23
C TYR A 75 -3.75 13.55 -1.66
N CYS A 76 -2.63 13.19 -2.30
CA CYS A 76 -1.29 13.30 -1.72
C CYS A 76 -0.44 14.41 -2.35
N THR A 77 -1.07 15.45 -2.86
CA THR A 77 -0.44 16.62 -3.49
C THR A 77 -0.95 17.91 -2.86
N GLY A 78 -0.43 19.05 -3.29
CA GLY A 78 -0.97 20.38 -2.90
C GLY A 78 -0.84 20.71 -1.41
N GLY A 79 0.10 20.10 -0.69
CA GLY A 79 0.30 20.30 0.75
C GLY A 79 -0.45 19.30 1.64
N ASN A 80 -1.27 18.41 1.09
CA ASN A 80 -1.85 17.30 1.83
C ASN A 80 -0.77 16.30 2.21
N LEU A 81 -0.98 15.58 3.33
CA LEU A 81 -0.15 14.48 3.79
C LEU A 81 -0.94 13.17 3.67
N CYS A 82 -0.31 12.12 3.17
CA CYS A 82 -0.91 10.79 3.10
C CYS A 82 -0.14 9.77 3.93
N TYR A 83 -0.89 8.90 4.58
CA TYR A 83 -0.44 7.61 5.06
C TYR A 83 -1.11 6.53 4.21
N VAL A 84 -0.35 5.56 3.74
CA VAL A 84 -0.86 4.58 2.78
C VAL A 84 -0.82 3.19 3.38
N TYR A 85 -1.95 2.55 3.46
CA TYR A 85 -2.16 1.23 4.05
C TYR A 85 -2.49 0.24 2.95
N VAL A 86 -1.58 -0.70 2.72
CA VAL A 86 -1.68 -1.64 1.61
C VAL A 86 -1.74 -3.08 2.12
N TYR A 87 -2.62 -3.86 1.56
CA TYR A 87 -2.81 -5.27 1.91
C TYR A 87 -2.49 -6.16 0.71
N SER A 88 -1.78 -7.27 0.95
CA SER A 88 -1.55 -8.30 -0.05
C SER A 88 -0.93 -7.70 -1.33
N ASN A 89 -1.52 -7.94 -2.50
CA ASN A 89 -1.08 -7.39 -3.77
C ASN A 89 -1.09 -5.84 -3.82
N GLY A 90 -1.82 -5.19 -2.94
CA GLY A 90 -1.77 -3.73 -2.80
C GLY A 90 -0.37 -3.20 -2.50
N GLY A 91 0.46 -3.96 -1.78
CA GLY A 91 1.86 -3.62 -1.55
C GLY A 91 2.69 -3.60 -2.84
N ALA A 92 2.55 -4.61 -3.67
CA ALA A 92 3.21 -4.66 -4.97
C ALA A 92 2.72 -3.56 -5.92
N VAL A 93 1.41 -3.26 -5.92
CA VAL A 93 0.85 -2.14 -6.68
C VAL A 93 1.45 -0.82 -6.24
N MET A 94 1.57 -0.58 -4.93
CA MET A 94 2.16 0.63 -4.38
C MET A 94 3.65 0.77 -4.75
N SER A 95 4.43 -0.28 -4.53
CA SER A 95 5.86 -0.32 -4.89
C SER A 95 6.08 -0.02 -6.37
N ARG A 96 5.32 -0.70 -7.24
CA ARG A 96 5.39 -0.46 -8.68
C ARG A 96 4.96 0.96 -9.05
N THR A 97 3.96 1.51 -8.37
CA THR A 97 3.51 2.89 -8.60
C THR A 97 4.62 3.88 -8.30
N LEU A 98 5.32 3.71 -7.19
CA LEU A 98 6.47 4.55 -6.84
C LEU A 98 7.58 4.42 -7.89
N ALA A 99 7.95 3.20 -8.26
CA ALA A 99 9.03 2.93 -9.20
C ALA A 99 8.80 3.51 -10.61
N LEU A 100 7.56 3.57 -11.06
CA LEU A 100 7.23 4.02 -12.42
C LEU A 100 6.88 5.52 -12.52
N ASN A 101 6.78 6.22 -11.39
CA ASN A 101 6.33 7.61 -11.38
C ASN A 101 7.30 8.50 -10.59
N ALA A 102 8.01 9.36 -11.28
CA ALA A 102 8.89 10.38 -10.67
C ALA A 102 8.09 11.58 -10.10
N ARG A 103 6.95 11.34 -9.47
CA ARG A 103 6.08 12.39 -8.93
C ARG A 103 6.36 12.61 -7.45
N ALA A 104 6.31 13.87 -7.03
CA ALA A 104 6.47 14.25 -5.63
C ALA A 104 5.12 14.16 -4.90
N TRP A 105 4.70 12.98 -4.51
CA TRP A 105 3.61 12.80 -3.57
C TRP A 105 4.10 13.00 -2.13
N ASN A 106 3.32 13.68 -1.32
CA ASN A 106 3.60 13.87 0.09
C ASN A 106 3.10 12.68 0.90
N ILE A 107 3.87 11.60 0.93
CA ILE A 107 3.59 10.37 1.63
C ILE A 107 4.49 10.29 2.86
N GLY A 108 3.87 10.26 4.05
CA GLY A 108 4.59 10.14 5.32
C GLY A 108 5.19 8.74 5.51
N TYR A 109 4.40 7.72 5.24
CA TYR A 109 4.85 6.32 5.20
C TYR A 109 3.87 5.43 4.44
N VAL A 110 4.32 4.22 4.14
CA VAL A 110 3.49 3.12 3.64
C VAL A 110 3.51 2.00 4.68
N ALA A 111 2.34 1.55 5.12
CA ALA A 111 2.20 0.36 5.95
C ALA A 111 1.68 -0.79 5.09
N ALA A 112 2.38 -1.92 5.08
CA ALA A 112 2.05 -3.08 4.27
C ALA A 112 1.79 -4.31 5.13
N ALA A 113 0.60 -4.87 5.02
CA ALA A 113 0.24 -6.13 5.66
C ALA A 113 0.23 -7.27 4.65
N ALA A 114 0.95 -8.34 4.95
CA ALA A 114 0.99 -9.54 4.12
C ALA A 114 1.27 -9.21 2.64
N SER A 115 2.15 -8.24 2.40
CA SER A 115 2.47 -7.77 1.05
C SER A 115 3.07 -8.89 0.20
N ASN A 116 2.68 -8.97 -1.06
CA ASN A 116 3.34 -9.84 -2.02
C ASN A 116 4.36 -9.08 -2.88
N GLU A 117 5.20 -8.26 -2.27
CA GLU A 117 6.23 -7.48 -2.94
C GLU A 117 7.05 -8.31 -3.93
N GLY A 118 7.46 -9.50 -3.52
CA GLY A 118 8.20 -10.45 -4.34
C GLY A 118 7.32 -11.42 -5.13
N GLY A 119 6.03 -11.18 -5.19
CA GLY A 119 5.06 -12.10 -5.76
C GLY A 119 4.68 -13.24 -4.81
N SER A 120 3.67 -14.01 -5.17
CA SER A 120 3.31 -15.22 -4.45
C SER A 120 3.90 -16.45 -5.15
N GLU A 121 4.49 -17.34 -4.38
CA GLU A 121 4.95 -18.65 -4.86
C GLU A 121 3.77 -19.52 -5.33
N LEU A 122 2.56 -19.20 -4.88
CA LEU A 122 1.30 -19.81 -5.34
C LEU A 122 0.79 -19.20 -6.64
N GLY A 123 1.42 -18.14 -7.14
CA GLY A 123 1.06 -17.52 -8.41
C GLY A 123 1.15 -18.52 -9.56
N GLY A 124 0.09 -18.61 -10.36
CA GLY A 124 0.00 -19.55 -11.46
C GLY A 124 -0.44 -20.98 -11.09
N THR A 125 -0.62 -21.31 -9.80
CA THR A 125 -1.10 -22.63 -9.37
C THR A 125 -2.63 -22.78 -9.44
N GLY A 126 -3.36 -21.69 -9.68
CA GLY A 126 -4.83 -21.65 -9.58
C GLY A 126 -5.34 -21.41 -8.15
N PHE A 127 -4.57 -21.76 -7.13
CA PHE A 127 -4.97 -21.65 -5.72
C PHE A 127 -5.35 -20.22 -5.31
N ILE A 128 -4.58 -19.24 -5.74
CA ILE A 128 -4.90 -17.82 -5.48
C ILE A 128 -6.28 -17.46 -6.03
N GLY A 129 -6.60 -17.93 -7.24
CA GLY A 129 -7.92 -17.72 -7.84
C GLY A 129 -9.05 -18.41 -7.06
N GLU A 130 -8.80 -19.59 -6.50
CA GLU A 130 -9.79 -20.31 -5.70
C GLU A 130 -10.08 -19.59 -4.37
N VAL A 131 -9.06 -19.10 -3.71
CA VAL A 131 -9.17 -18.46 -2.37
C VAL A 131 -9.65 -17.02 -2.45
N PHE A 132 -9.15 -16.24 -3.41
CA PHE A 132 -9.39 -14.79 -3.48
C PHE A 132 -10.35 -14.38 -4.60
N GLY A 133 -10.97 -15.33 -5.27
CA GLY A 133 -11.87 -15.09 -6.40
C GLY A 133 -11.10 -14.98 -7.72
N GLY A 134 -11.39 -15.86 -8.67
CA GLY A 134 -10.70 -15.93 -9.96
C GLY A 134 -10.78 -14.61 -10.74
N CYS A 135 -9.63 -13.98 -10.98
CA CYS A 135 -9.49 -12.79 -11.78
C CYS A 135 -8.25 -12.89 -12.69
N ALA A 136 -8.20 -12.10 -13.74
CA ALA A 136 -7.11 -12.16 -14.71
C ALA A 136 -5.74 -11.91 -14.06
N LEU A 137 -5.65 -10.94 -13.16
CA LEU A 137 -4.41 -10.60 -12.48
C LEU A 137 -3.87 -11.73 -11.59
N ALA A 138 -4.72 -12.61 -11.05
CA ALA A 138 -4.27 -13.71 -10.20
C ALA A 138 -3.28 -14.68 -10.90
N GLY A 139 -3.32 -14.75 -12.23
CA GLY A 139 -2.35 -15.49 -13.03
C GLY A 139 -0.98 -14.82 -13.19
N HIS A 140 -0.85 -13.56 -12.78
CA HIS A 140 0.32 -12.70 -13.01
C HIS A 140 0.93 -12.12 -11.73
N ILE A 141 0.73 -12.77 -10.60
CA ILE A 141 1.32 -12.39 -9.31
C ILE A 141 2.45 -13.33 -8.87
N GLY A 142 2.97 -14.11 -9.79
CA GLY A 142 4.08 -15.01 -9.54
C GLY A 142 5.37 -14.26 -9.18
N THR A 143 6.29 -14.98 -8.52
CA THR A 143 7.55 -14.39 -8.05
C THR A 143 8.41 -13.83 -9.18
N SER A 144 8.41 -14.46 -10.37
CA SER A 144 9.14 -13.95 -11.53
C SER A 144 8.57 -12.66 -12.07
N ASP A 145 7.23 -12.54 -12.13
CA ASP A 145 6.55 -11.36 -12.66
C ASP A 145 6.79 -10.14 -11.77
N HIS A 146 6.76 -10.33 -10.45
CA HIS A 146 6.98 -9.24 -9.51
C HIS A 146 8.45 -8.86 -9.41
N ARG A 147 9.35 -9.80 -9.11
CA ARG A 147 10.78 -9.51 -8.88
C ARG A 147 11.46 -8.87 -10.08
N ASN A 148 11.01 -9.18 -11.29
CA ASN A 148 11.58 -8.64 -12.53
C ASN A 148 10.71 -7.52 -13.15
N GLY A 149 9.53 -7.24 -12.59
CA GLY A 149 8.54 -6.35 -13.18
C GLY A 149 8.84 -4.86 -13.04
N TRP A 150 9.62 -4.47 -12.01
CA TRP A 150 10.03 -3.08 -11.75
C TRP A 150 11.24 -3.01 -10.83
N ASN A 151 11.79 -1.81 -10.67
CA ASN A 151 12.89 -1.58 -9.73
C ASN A 151 12.33 -1.36 -8.30
N HIS A 152 12.42 -2.37 -7.46
CA HIS A 152 11.93 -2.35 -6.08
C HIS A 152 12.65 -1.37 -5.14
N ASN A 153 13.71 -0.71 -5.59
CA ASN A 153 14.46 0.28 -4.81
C ASN A 153 14.19 1.71 -5.26
N ASP A 154 13.38 1.90 -6.29
CA ASP A 154 13.04 3.23 -6.82
C ASP A 154 11.75 3.75 -6.15
N THR A 155 11.86 4.13 -4.89
CA THR A 155 10.73 4.56 -4.05
C THR A 155 10.79 6.03 -3.66
N HIS A 156 11.70 6.80 -4.27
CA HIS A 156 11.87 8.22 -3.98
C HIS A 156 12.07 8.53 -2.49
N GLY A 157 12.71 7.61 -1.76
CA GLY A 157 12.99 7.72 -0.32
C GLY A 157 11.83 7.33 0.60
N ILE A 158 10.70 6.88 0.05
CA ILE A 158 9.57 6.44 0.85
C ILE A 158 9.85 5.02 1.38
N ILE A 159 9.76 4.87 2.70
CA ILE A 159 9.95 3.60 3.38
C ILE A 159 8.60 2.91 3.57
N THR A 160 8.56 1.62 3.27
CA THR A 160 7.41 0.76 3.55
C THR A 160 7.66 -0.01 4.84
N GLY A 161 6.86 0.25 5.86
CA GLY A 161 6.80 -0.54 7.08
C GLY A 161 5.94 -1.78 6.87
N MET A 162 6.47 -2.98 7.18
CA MET A 162 5.79 -4.23 6.88
C MET A 162 5.44 -5.01 8.12
N ILE A 163 4.32 -5.72 8.04
CA ILE A 163 3.93 -6.78 8.95
C ILE A 163 3.60 -8.04 8.14
N ALA A 164 3.96 -9.19 8.65
CA ALA A 164 3.63 -10.48 8.03
C ALA A 164 3.04 -11.44 9.06
N GLY A 165 2.25 -12.38 8.60
CA GLY A 165 1.69 -13.46 9.40
C GLY A 165 2.46 -14.77 9.21
N ASN A 166 2.28 -15.69 10.14
CA ASN A 166 2.74 -17.08 10.06
C ASN A 166 1.62 -18.03 10.48
N GLY A 167 0.42 -17.76 10.02
CA GLY A 167 -0.80 -18.52 10.33
C GLY A 167 -1.32 -19.30 9.14
N TRP A 168 -2.02 -20.35 9.40
CA TRP A 168 -2.54 -21.25 8.37
C TRP A 168 -3.82 -20.72 7.73
N LEU A 169 -3.82 -20.54 6.40
CA LEU A 169 -5.01 -20.22 5.64
C LEU A 169 -5.76 -21.48 5.18
N ALA A 170 -5.02 -22.54 4.78
CA ALA A 170 -5.58 -23.81 4.38
C ALA A 170 -4.58 -24.95 4.64
N PRO A 171 -4.99 -26.07 5.28
CA PRO A 171 -4.06 -27.08 5.79
C PRO A 171 -3.34 -27.91 4.74
N PHE A 172 -3.65 -27.79 3.47
CA PHE A 172 -3.14 -28.71 2.43
C PHE A 172 -2.09 -28.10 1.49
N VAL A 173 -1.81 -26.80 1.53
CA VAL A 173 -0.98 -26.13 0.51
C VAL A 173 0.31 -25.54 1.06
N GLN A 174 0.34 -25.20 2.33
CA GLN A 174 1.39 -24.37 2.92
C GLN A 174 2.81 -24.94 2.84
N SER A 175 3.02 -26.13 3.33
CA SER A 175 4.40 -26.63 3.50
C SER A 175 5.06 -27.16 2.22
N ALA A 176 4.31 -27.34 1.15
CA ALA A 176 4.81 -27.94 -0.08
C ALA A 176 5.26 -26.89 -1.14
N VAL A 177 4.74 -25.67 -1.08
CA VAL A 177 4.93 -24.67 -2.12
C VAL A 177 5.52 -23.37 -1.58
N LEU A 178 5.06 -22.92 -0.40
CA LEU A 178 5.55 -21.70 0.22
C LEU A 178 6.83 -21.96 1.02
N PRO A 179 7.93 -21.27 0.75
CA PRO A 179 9.21 -21.53 1.39
C PRO A 179 9.33 -20.82 2.74
N GLY A 180 9.64 -21.56 3.78
CA GLY A 180 9.88 -21.02 5.12
C GLY A 180 8.60 -20.66 5.86
N HIS A 181 8.62 -19.58 6.62
CA HIS A 181 7.41 -19.04 7.25
C HIS A 181 6.53 -18.35 6.24
N ASP A 182 5.23 -18.52 6.36
CA ASP A 182 4.24 -17.98 5.45
C ASP A 182 2.88 -17.76 6.16
N ASP A 183 2.04 -16.94 5.55
CA ASP A 183 0.69 -16.66 6.05
C ASP A 183 -0.41 -17.46 5.33
N GLY A 184 -0.01 -18.45 4.55
CA GLY A 184 -0.89 -19.29 3.75
C GLY A 184 -1.14 -18.80 2.32
N ALA A 185 -0.64 -17.61 1.95
CA ALA A 185 -0.75 -17.07 0.59
C ALA A 185 0.57 -16.48 0.08
N VAL A 186 1.40 -15.94 0.96
CA VAL A 186 2.67 -15.30 0.64
C VAL A 186 3.72 -15.73 1.65
N SER A 187 4.92 -16.08 1.19
CA SER A 187 6.03 -16.32 2.09
C SER A 187 6.51 -15.01 2.72
N GLU A 188 7.00 -15.08 3.95
CA GLU A 188 7.61 -13.92 4.62
C GLU A 188 8.79 -13.36 3.83
N ALA A 189 9.53 -14.22 3.15
CA ALA A 189 10.62 -13.79 2.30
C ALA A 189 10.13 -12.93 1.14
N SER A 190 9.03 -13.30 0.54
CA SER A 190 8.40 -12.49 -0.51
C SER A 190 7.84 -11.19 0.04
N ALA A 191 7.11 -11.24 1.15
CA ALA A 191 6.58 -10.05 1.81
C ALA A 191 7.70 -9.07 2.18
N GLY A 192 8.85 -9.58 2.63
CA GLY A 192 10.01 -8.82 3.05
C GLY A 192 10.95 -8.34 1.95
N GLY A 193 10.73 -8.73 0.71
CA GLY A 193 11.64 -8.40 -0.39
C GLY A 193 13.01 -9.03 -0.23
N TYR A 194 13.11 -10.23 0.34
CA TYR A 194 14.37 -10.94 0.55
C TYR A 194 14.80 -11.75 -0.67
N THR A 195 16.10 -11.82 -0.91
CA THR A 195 16.67 -12.58 -2.03
C THR A 195 16.68 -14.09 -1.80
N THR A 196 16.70 -14.52 -0.54
CA THR A 196 16.71 -15.93 -0.16
C THR A 196 15.52 -16.27 0.72
N THR A 197 14.96 -17.44 0.49
CA THR A 197 13.78 -17.95 1.21
C THR A 197 14.13 -19.10 2.15
N SER A 198 15.25 -19.80 1.90
CA SER A 198 15.62 -20.99 2.65
C SER A 198 16.33 -20.69 3.96
N GLY A 199 16.05 -21.47 4.98
CA GLY A 199 16.76 -21.43 6.26
C GLY A 199 16.38 -20.30 7.20
N ARG A 200 15.33 -19.54 6.89
CA ARG A 200 14.83 -18.49 7.77
C ARG A 200 13.91 -19.08 8.82
N SER A 201 14.27 -18.84 10.08
CA SER A 201 13.47 -19.24 11.25
C SER A 201 12.64 -18.09 11.80
N SER A 202 12.88 -16.88 11.33
CA SER A 202 12.16 -15.67 11.72
C SER A 202 12.32 -14.59 10.65
N ILE A 203 11.27 -13.85 10.40
CA ILE A 203 11.24 -12.71 9.48
C ILE A 203 12.04 -11.51 9.99
N CYS A 204 12.29 -11.45 11.29
CA CYS A 204 13.12 -10.41 11.90
C CYS A 204 14.62 -10.61 11.67
N GLU A 205 15.02 -11.74 11.12
CA GLU A 205 16.41 -11.99 10.80
C GLU A 205 16.87 -11.10 9.65
N ALA A 206 18.03 -10.46 9.86
CA ALA A 206 18.69 -9.72 8.80
C ALA A 206 19.09 -10.65 7.67
N ALA A 207 18.68 -10.34 6.46
CA ALA A 207 19.06 -11.06 5.25
C ALA A 207 19.17 -10.11 4.08
N PRO A 208 19.91 -10.47 3.02
CA PRO A 208 19.99 -9.66 1.81
C PRO A 208 18.61 -9.45 1.18
N LYS A 209 18.30 -8.22 0.82
CA LYS A 209 17.03 -7.82 0.20
C LYS A 209 17.27 -7.34 -1.22
N TYR A 210 16.34 -7.64 -2.12
CA TYR A 210 16.25 -6.97 -3.42
C TYR A 210 15.38 -5.71 -3.34
N ALA A 211 14.52 -5.59 -2.31
CA ALA A 211 13.70 -4.42 -2.01
C ALA A 211 14.22 -3.72 -0.75
N ASN A 212 15.21 -2.84 -0.89
CA ASN A 212 15.91 -2.23 0.25
C ASN A 212 15.11 -1.13 0.96
N HIS A 213 14.02 -0.64 0.36
CA HIS A 213 13.12 0.34 0.95
C HIS A 213 12.19 -0.27 2.01
N GLN A 214 12.12 -1.59 2.08
CA GLN A 214 11.24 -2.26 3.02
C GLN A 214 11.91 -2.45 4.38
N ALA A 215 11.20 -2.06 5.43
CA ALA A 215 11.59 -2.22 6.82
C ALA A 215 10.48 -2.92 7.59
N TRP A 216 10.84 -3.72 8.60
CA TRP A 216 9.84 -4.31 9.48
C TRP A 216 9.27 -3.24 10.42
N PHE A 217 7.97 -3.04 10.33
CA PHE A 217 7.24 -2.24 11.30
C PHE A 217 7.05 -3.03 12.60
N SER A 218 6.76 -4.30 12.46
CA SER A 218 6.71 -5.29 13.54
C SER A 218 7.20 -6.62 12.99
N CYS A 219 7.67 -7.48 13.87
CA CYS A 219 7.99 -8.83 13.49
C CYS A 219 6.73 -9.64 13.19
N GLU A 220 6.91 -10.88 12.90
CA GLU A 220 5.91 -11.88 12.62
C GLU A 220 4.78 -11.95 13.65
N TYR A 221 3.57 -12.12 13.16
CA TYR A 221 2.39 -12.47 13.95
C TYR A 221 2.09 -13.95 13.78
N GLY A 222 2.65 -14.78 14.64
CA GLY A 222 2.74 -16.24 14.51
C GLY A 222 1.44 -17.03 14.47
N SER A 223 0.29 -16.40 14.70
CA SER A 223 -1.01 -17.06 14.64
C SER A 223 -1.96 -16.48 13.59
N LEU A 224 -1.52 -15.42 12.89
CA LEU A 224 -2.36 -14.73 11.92
C LEU A 224 -2.08 -15.23 10.51
N ASN A 225 -3.14 -15.64 9.83
CA ASN A 225 -3.10 -15.98 8.41
C ASN A 225 -3.24 -14.73 7.53
N HIS A 226 -3.14 -14.93 6.21
CA HIS A 226 -3.19 -13.84 5.24
C HIS A 226 -4.41 -12.92 5.39
N LEU A 227 -5.59 -13.47 5.65
CA LEU A 227 -6.82 -12.68 5.80
C LEU A 227 -6.84 -11.90 7.11
N ASP A 228 -6.36 -12.50 8.21
CA ASP A 228 -6.29 -11.86 9.51
C ASP A 228 -5.32 -10.66 9.51
N MET A 229 -4.26 -10.72 8.69
CA MET A 229 -3.26 -9.65 8.59
C MET A 229 -3.85 -8.34 8.11
N LYS A 230 -4.89 -8.37 7.29
CA LYS A 230 -5.60 -7.18 6.84
C LYS A 230 -6.23 -6.42 8.00
N LEU A 231 -6.96 -7.14 8.85
CA LEU A 231 -7.58 -6.57 10.04
C LEU A 231 -6.53 -6.12 11.06
N LYS A 232 -5.44 -6.89 11.20
CA LYS A 232 -4.33 -6.53 12.10
C LYS A 232 -3.69 -5.21 11.72
N MET A 233 -3.51 -4.92 10.45
CA MET A 233 -2.98 -3.65 9.99
C MET A 233 -3.88 -2.48 10.42
N ILE A 234 -5.18 -2.58 10.21
CA ILE A 234 -6.14 -1.53 10.61
C ILE A 234 -6.12 -1.32 12.12
N CYS A 235 -6.00 -2.41 12.90
CA CYS A 235 -5.93 -2.36 14.34
C CYS A 235 -4.63 -1.70 14.84
N ASN A 236 -3.50 -1.99 14.24
CA ASN A 236 -2.22 -1.42 14.62
C ASN A 236 -2.14 0.07 14.30
N ASP A 237 -2.87 0.49 13.29
CA ASP A 237 -2.91 1.87 12.84
C ASP A 237 -3.81 2.79 13.68
N GLY A 238 -4.40 2.25 14.72
CA GLY A 238 -5.10 3.03 15.75
C GLY A 238 -6.55 3.37 15.45
N GLY A 239 -7.06 2.98 14.30
CA GLY A 239 -8.45 3.27 13.94
C GLY A 239 -9.49 2.38 14.60
N LEU A 240 -9.13 1.13 14.92
CA LEU A 240 -10.04 0.17 15.52
C LEU A 240 -9.55 -0.27 16.90
N THR A 241 -10.43 -0.20 17.88
CA THR A 241 -10.17 -0.65 19.26
C THR A 241 -10.89 -1.95 19.61
N THR A 242 -11.79 -2.41 18.76
CA THR A 242 -12.61 -3.61 18.98
C THR A 242 -12.56 -4.53 17.77
N GLY A 243 -12.59 -5.84 18.00
CA GLY A 243 -12.54 -6.86 16.94
C GLY A 243 -11.14 -7.10 16.36
N CYS A 244 -10.09 -6.64 17.04
CA CYS A 244 -8.71 -6.85 16.62
C CYS A 244 -8.20 -8.25 16.98
N PRO A 245 -7.54 -8.98 16.05
CA PRO A 245 -6.92 -10.26 16.31
C PRO A 245 -5.65 -10.15 17.18
#